data_bbdf7cdbaa090422ddc253d7c9738193
#
_entry.id   bbdf7cdbaa090422ddc253d7c9738193
#
_cell.length_a   1.000
_cell.length_b   1.000
_cell.length_c   1.000
_cell.angle_alpha   90.00
_cell.angle_beta   90.00
_cell.angle_gamma   90.00
#
_symmetry.space_group_name_H-M   'P 1'
#
loop_
_entity.id
_entity.type
_entity.pdbx_description
1 polymer ?
#
loop_
_entity_poly.entity_id
_entity_poly.type
_entity_poly.pdbx_seq_one_letter_code
_entity_poly.pdbx_strand_id
1 'polypeptide(L)'
;CQKVGADLWHMNVFEGGFGTNSCGYAAENGGLAHQVVTLAHNPMNTGATVIVGTDGERFGNEAEIPRHGHLYENGIWENPHYPNAIYLIMDQTQYDLAVSEGALSDDYKDTVLSAATIEELAEKTGCKPETLKDTIESFNTFAEGGKDYKHNRSADYMRAFDGKMYYAMPMSGLMLNTQGGPRRNENAEVLDTNGNPIPHLYSAGEMGGITSCMYQGGTNIAECIIFGEIAGTNAAAAKDALPAYAAREQVESAPITLGMDTDLGGEATYEVGENQYVGSAQGMMGNVVTRVTVQDGKVAAVEVLEQTETEGIGTLAINELPGKFVGCATAEEIDAVDSVSGATITSNALKEAVKAALAQAK
;
A
#
# COMPACT_ATOMS: atom_id res chain seq x y z
N CYS A 1 18.35 16.01 8.07
CA CYS A 1 18.57 17.21 7.23
C CYS A 1 18.26 18.50 7.99
N GLN A 2 17.09 18.68 8.63
CA GLN A 2 16.71 19.91 9.37
C GLN A 2 17.74 20.34 10.41
N LYS A 3 18.33 19.41 11.18
CA LYS A 3 19.34 19.73 12.21
C LYS A 3 20.61 20.40 11.67
N VAL A 4 20.86 20.28 10.38
CA VAL A 4 22.01 20.91 9.70
C VAL A 4 21.62 22.08 8.81
N GLY A 5 20.38 22.54 8.94
CA GLY A 5 19.89 23.74 8.25
C GLY A 5 19.39 23.50 6.82
N ALA A 6 19.09 22.25 6.45
CA ALA A 6 18.56 21.95 5.12
C ALA A 6 17.23 22.65 4.86
N ASP A 7 17.09 23.26 3.68
CA ASP A 7 15.82 23.71 3.13
C ASP A 7 14.95 22.50 2.78
N LEU A 8 13.64 22.64 2.99
CA LEU A 8 12.66 21.60 2.70
C LEU A 8 11.66 22.13 1.67
N TRP A 9 11.35 21.31 0.68
CA TRP A 9 10.37 21.64 -0.33
C TRP A 9 9.31 20.56 -0.48
N HIS A 10 8.18 20.91 -1.07
CA HIS A 10 7.09 19.99 -1.42
C HIS A 10 6.54 19.14 -0.24
N MET A 11 6.66 19.65 0.98
CA MET A 11 6.30 18.93 2.21
C MET A 11 4.79 18.65 2.36
N ASN A 12 3.96 19.30 1.54
CA ASN A 12 2.51 19.12 1.50
C ASN A 12 2.07 18.19 0.35
N VAL A 13 3.01 17.63 -0.41
CA VAL A 13 2.71 16.76 -1.54
C VAL A 13 2.86 15.30 -1.15
N PHE A 14 1.81 14.55 -1.35
CA PHE A 14 1.78 13.11 -1.11
C PHE A 14 0.93 12.43 -2.18
N GLU A 15 1.21 11.18 -2.44
CA GLU A 15 0.33 10.32 -3.22
C GLU A 15 -0.58 9.58 -2.27
N GLY A 16 -1.86 9.85 -2.39
CA GLY A 16 -2.82 9.30 -1.45
C GLY A 16 -4.12 10.09 -1.42
N GLY A 17 -4.79 10.03 -0.30
CA GLY A 17 -6.05 10.69 -0.09
C GLY A 17 -7.23 9.81 -0.46
N PHE A 18 -8.22 10.38 -1.14
CA PHE A 18 -9.41 9.68 -1.59
C PHE A 18 -9.44 9.65 -3.11
N GLY A 19 -9.53 8.47 -3.68
CA GLY A 19 -9.56 8.29 -5.13
C GLY A 19 -9.11 6.88 -5.52
N THR A 20 -9.13 6.61 -6.81
CA THR A 20 -9.01 5.24 -7.32
C THR A 20 -7.76 4.47 -6.90
N ASN A 21 -6.71 5.14 -6.49
CA ASN A 21 -5.48 4.45 -6.05
C ASN A 21 -5.16 4.67 -4.57
N SER A 22 -6.01 5.40 -3.84
CA SER A 22 -5.58 5.98 -2.58
C SER A 22 -6.61 5.90 -1.47
N CYS A 23 -7.72 5.21 -1.70
CA CYS A 23 -8.64 4.91 -0.61
C CYS A 23 -8.56 3.44 -0.22
N GLY A 24 -8.87 3.17 1.00
CA GLY A 24 -8.90 1.86 1.56
C GLY A 24 -10.04 1.68 2.52
N TYR A 25 -10.19 0.47 2.99
CA TYR A 25 -11.09 0.20 4.09
C TYR A 25 -10.60 0.89 5.36
N ALA A 26 -11.53 1.43 6.15
CA ALA A 26 -11.19 1.96 7.46
C ALA A 26 -10.65 0.82 8.33
N ALA A 27 -9.44 0.98 8.85
CA ALA A 27 -8.81 0.05 9.76
C ALA A 27 -8.75 0.66 11.16
N GLU A 28 -8.78 -0.17 12.19
CA GLU A 28 -8.49 0.26 13.54
C GLU A 28 -7.03 0.75 13.65
N ASN A 29 -6.76 1.61 14.61
CA ASN A 29 -5.42 2.12 14.82
C ASN A 29 -4.44 0.96 15.12
N GLY A 30 -3.42 0.83 14.29
CA GLY A 30 -2.49 -0.29 14.32
C GLY A 30 -2.92 -1.52 13.51
N GLY A 31 -4.12 -1.50 12.93
CA GLY A 31 -4.59 -2.54 12.00
C GLY A 31 -3.99 -2.40 10.60
N LEU A 32 -4.05 -3.47 9.84
CA LEU A 32 -3.62 -3.48 8.45
C LEU A 32 -4.62 -2.72 7.57
N ALA A 33 -4.16 -1.70 6.86
CA ALA A 33 -4.97 -0.98 5.90
C ALA A 33 -4.90 -1.70 4.54
N HIS A 34 -6.05 -2.08 4.00
CA HIS A 34 -6.14 -2.67 2.68
C HIS A 34 -6.65 -1.65 1.68
N GLN A 35 -5.95 -1.49 0.59
CA GLN A 35 -6.36 -0.63 -0.50
C GLN A 35 -7.60 -1.21 -1.18
N VAL A 36 -8.62 -0.37 -1.36
CA VAL A 36 -9.69 -0.67 -2.32
C VAL A 36 -9.12 -0.42 -3.69
N VAL A 37 -8.77 -1.49 -4.38
CA VAL A 37 -8.19 -1.38 -5.71
C VAL A 37 -9.22 -0.86 -6.67
N THR A 38 -8.94 0.30 -7.17
CA THR A 38 -9.78 0.92 -8.16
C THR A 38 -8.91 1.41 -9.31
N LEU A 39 -8.51 0.49 -10.12
CA LEU A 39 -8.07 0.83 -11.45
C LEU A 39 -9.34 1.15 -12.25
N ALA A 40 -9.50 2.41 -12.62
CA ALA A 40 -10.54 2.98 -13.46
C ALA A 40 -11.89 2.21 -13.58
N HIS A 41 -12.97 2.83 -13.10
CA HIS A 41 -14.36 2.43 -13.42
C HIS A 41 -14.74 0.99 -13.05
N ASN A 42 -14.62 0.65 -11.79
CA ASN A 42 -15.13 -0.61 -11.26
C ASN A 42 -16.44 -0.42 -10.46
N PRO A 43 -17.07 -1.50 -9.98
CA PRO A 43 -18.30 -1.41 -9.22
C PRO A 43 -18.26 -0.55 -7.95
N MET A 44 -17.06 -0.21 -7.46
CA MET A 44 -16.91 0.61 -6.24
C MET A 44 -16.97 2.11 -6.53
N ASN A 45 -16.84 2.55 -7.78
CA ASN A 45 -16.85 3.95 -8.14
C ASN A 45 -17.74 4.31 -9.34
N THR A 46 -18.54 3.37 -9.78
CA THR A 46 -19.50 3.53 -10.88
C THR A 46 -20.92 3.12 -10.44
N GLY A 47 -21.91 3.35 -11.29
CA GLY A 47 -23.29 2.96 -11.03
C GLY A 47 -23.94 3.75 -9.90
N ALA A 48 -24.69 3.08 -9.03
CA ALA A 48 -25.35 3.66 -7.87
C ALA A 48 -24.41 3.67 -6.66
N THR A 49 -23.37 4.50 -6.74
CA THR A 49 -22.46 4.76 -5.64
C THR A 49 -22.34 6.25 -5.39
N VAL A 50 -22.27 6.66 -4.13
CA VAL A 50 -21.92 8.03 -3.71
C VAL A 50 -20.97 7.98 -2.54
N ILE A 51 -20.02 8.91 -2.51
CA ILE A 51 -19.09 9.10 -1.41
C ILE A 51 -19.58 10.25 -0.55
N VAL A 52 -19.77 9.96 0.74
CA VAL A 52 -20.28 10.94 1.70
C VAL A 52 -19.37 11.09 2.92
N GLY A 53 -19.37 12.29 3.49
CA GLY A 53 -18.78 12.55 4.81
C GLY A 53 -19.76 12.24 5.95
N THR A 54 -19.34 12.54 7.17
CA THR A 54 -20.17 12.36 8.39
C THR A 54 -21.43 13.21 8.41
N ASP A 55 -21.50 14.28 7.61
CA ASP A 55 -22.71 15.06 7.45
C ASP A 55 -23.73 14.42 6.48
N GLY A 56 -23.33 13.38 5.75
CA GLY A 56 -24.14 12.74 4.72
C GLY A 56 -24.07 13.44 3.36
N GLU A 57 -23.25 14.47 3.21
CA GLU A 57 -23.08 15.20 1.96
C GLU A 57 -22.02 14.56 1.07
N ARG A 58 -22.35 14.43 -0.23
CA ARG A 58 -21.42 13.99 -1.26
C ARG A 58 -20.37 15.09 -1.52
N PHE A 59 -19.08 14.73 -1.48
CA PHE A 59 -17.98 15.68 -1.55
C PHE A 59 -17.03 15.51 -2.75
N GLY A 60 -17.34 14.58 -3.68
CA GLY A 60 -16.47 14.37 -4.82
C GLY A 60 -17.13 13.58 -5.95
N ASN A 61 -16.42 13.47 -7.06
CA ASN A 61 -16.76 12.63 -8.20
C ASN A 61 -16.13 11.24 -8.01
N GLU A 62 -16.94 10.24 -7.75
CA GLU A 62 -16.48 8.88 -7.45
C GLU A 62 -15.78 8.21 -8.65
N ALA A 63 -16.16 8.62 -9.86
CA ALA A 63 -15.60 8.09 -11.10
C ALA A 63 -14.35 8.85 -11.57
N GLU A 64 -14.06 10.01 -10.98
CA GLU A 64 -12.84 10.73 -11.27
C GLU A 64 -11.67 10.04 -10.58
N ILE A 65 -10.60 9.89 -11.33
CA ILE A 65 -9.34 9.40 -10.81
C ILE A 65 -8.50 10.63 -10.43
N PRO A 66 -8.48 11.03 -9.14
CA PRO A 66 -7.59 12.09 -8.73
C PRO A 66 -6.18 11.66 -9.08
N ARG A 67 -5.43 12.53 -9.72
CA ARG A 67 -4.08 12.20 -10.10
C ARG A 67 -3.21 12.18 -8.86
N HIS A 68 -2.97 10.97 -8.33
CA HIS A 68 -2.14 10.75 -7.16
C HIS A 68 -2.53 11.63 -5.95
N GLY A 69 -3.82 11.68 -5.66
CA GLY A 69 -4.35 12.45 -4.52
C GLY A 69 -4.62 13.93 -4.78
N HIS A 70 -4.40 14.41 -6.01
CA HIS A 70 -4.66 15.80 -6.37
C HIS A 70 -5.88 15.92 -7.29
N LEU A 71 -6.68 16.94 -7.07
CA LEU A 71 -7.75 17.35 -7.97
C LEU A 71 -7.32 18.56 -8.80
N TYR A 72 -7.74 18.59 -10.07
CA TYR A 72 -7.54 19.73 -10.94
C TYR A 72 -8.83 20.53 -11.02
N GLU A 73 -8.86 21.63 -10.29
CA GLU A 73 -10.02 22.51 -10.26
C GLU A 73 -9.59 23.97 -10.58
N ASN A 74 -10.43 24.66 -11.32
CA ASN A 74 -10.21 26.08 -11.65
C ASN A 74 -8.82 26.40 -12.23
N GLY A 75 -8.22 25.45 -12.93
CA GLY A 75 -6.90 25.63 -13.55
C GLY A 75 -5.70 25.34 -12.64
N ILE A 76 -5.92 24.87 -11.44
CA ILE A 76 -4.87 24.55 -10.48
C ILE A 76 -5.02 23.13 -9.95
N TRP A 77 -3.91 22.55 -9.49
CA TRP A 77 -3.88 21.28 -8.78
C TRP A 77 -3.98 21.54 -7.29
N GLU A 78 -4.96 20.93 -6.65
CA GLU A 78 -5.23 21.09 -5.23
C GLU A 78 -5.16 19.75 -4.50
N ASN A 79 -4.72 19.80 -3.24
CA ASN A 79 -4.93 18.71 -2.30
C ASN A 79 -6.32 18.86 -1.70
N PRO A 80 -7.26 17.97 -1.98
CA PRO A 80 -8.61 18.09 -1.46
C PRO A 80 -8.62 17.91 0.07
N HIS A 81 -9.52 18.62 0.71
CA HIS A 81 -9.83 18.41 2.12
C HIS A 81 -10.86 17.29 2.24
N TYR A 82 -10.48 16.21 2.90
CA TYR A 82 -11.36 15.08 3.12
C TYR A 82 -12.06 15.13 4.47
N PRO A 83 -13.32 14.67 4.57
CA PRO A 83 -13.99 14.48 5.85
C PRO A 83 -13.23 13.49 6.76
N ASN A 84 -13.40 13.64 8.08
CA ASN A 84 -12.73 12.77 9.05
C ASN A 84 -13.22 11.31 9.00
N ALA A 85 -14.48 11.10 8.62
CA ALA A 85 -15.02 9.79 8.33
C ALA A 85 -15.73 9.84 6.98
N ILE A 86 -15.59 8.78 6.22
CA ILE A 86 -16.02 8.67 4.84
C ILE A 86 -16.75 7.35 4.68
N TYR A 87 -17.87 7.39 3.98
CA TYR A 87 -18.63 6.20 3.61
C TYR A 87 -18.87 6.16 2.11
N LEU A 88 -18.60 5.00 1.52
CA LEU A 88 -19.09 4.69 0.18
C LEU A 88 -20.47 4.06 0.31
N ILE A 89 -21.49 4.76 -0.19
CA ILE A 89 -22.88 4.30 -0.15
C ILE A 89 -23.22 3.63 -1.48
N MET A 90 -23.83 2.46 -1.41
CA MET A 90 -24.26 1.66 -2.56
C MET A 90 -25.69 1.18 -2.37
N ASP A 91 -26.38 0.86 -3.48
CA ASP A 91 -27.62 0.10 -3.43
C ASP A 91 -27.37 -1.42 -3.52
N GLN A 92 -28.44 -2.22 -3.41
CA GLN A 92 -28.35 -3.69 -3.49
C GLN A 92 -27.71 -4.16 -4.80
N THR A 93 -28.13 -3.61 -5.92
CA THR A 93 -27.62 -4.03 -7.24
C THR A 93 -26.12 -3.76 -7.36
N GLN A 94 -25.67 -2.61 -6.85
CA GLN A 94 -24.26 -2.24 -6.92
C GLN A 94 -23.40 -3.06 -5.94
N TYR A 95 -23.93 -3.34 -4.75
CA TYR A 95 -23.27 -4.20 -3.78
C TYR A 95 -23.08 -5.63 -4.33
N ASP A 96 -24.13 -6.21 -4.90
CA ASP A 96 -24.09 -7.55 -5.49
C ASP A 96 -23.06 -7.61 -6.64
N LEU A 97 -22.99 -6.55 -7.45
CA LEU A 97 -22.03 -6.45 -8.53
C LEU A 97 -20.60 -6.37 -7.97
N ALA A 98 -20.36 -5.54 -6.97
CA ALA A 98 -19.04 -5.41 -6.32
C ALA A 98 -18.56 -6.73 -5.72
N VAL A 99 -19.47 -7.50 -5.11
CA VAL A 99 -19.15 -8.82 -4.57
C VAL A 99 -18.87 -9.82 -5.70
N SER A 100 -19.69 -9.86 -6.74
CA SER A 100 -19.56 -10.85 -7.83
C SER A 100 -18.31 -10.65 -8.68
N GLU A 101 -17.85 -9.40 -8.82
CA GLU A 101 -16.64 -9.05 -9.56
C GLU A 101 -15.37 -9.06 -8.67
N GLY A 102 -15.52 -9.42 -7.38
CA GLY A 102 -14.39 -9.45 -6.45
C GLY A 102 -13.83 -8.07 -6.09
N ALA A 103 -14.59 -7.00 -6.36
CA ALA A 103 -14.19 -5.65 -6.00
C ALA A 103 -14.29 -5.38 -4.48
N LEU A 104 -15.12 -6.14 -3.78
CA LEU A 104 -15.24 -6.14 -2.33
C LEU A 104 -14.66 -7.44 -1.78
N SER A 105 -13.55 -7.34 -1.06
CA SER A 105 -12.86 -8.47 -0.42
C SER A 105 -13.73 -9.11 0.68
N ASP A 106 -13.60 -10.43 0.85
CA ASP A 106 -14.34 -11.18 1.86
C ASP A 106 -14.08 -10.67 3.28
N ASP A 107 -12.85 -10.26 3.58
CA ASP A 107 -12.44 -9.77 4.90
C ASP A 107 -13.18 -8.50 5.33
N TYR A 108 -13.75 -7.76 4.38
CA TYR A 108 -14.42 -6.49 4.67
C TYR A 108 -15.93 -6.52 4.51
N LYS A 109 -16.50 -7.64 4.07
CA LYS A 109 -17.96 -7.78 3.96
C LYS A 109 -18.66 -7.55 5.29
N ASP A 110 -18.04 -7.99 6.40
CA ASP A 110 -18.57 -7.84 7.74
C ASP A 110 -18.51 -6.39 8.27
N THR A 111 -17.69 -5.53 7.65
CA THR A 111 -17.62 -4.11 8.01
C THR A 111 -18.65 -3.25 7.32
N VAL A 112 -19.28 -3.78 6.27
CA VAL A 112 -20.30 -3.07 5.49
C VAL A 112 -21.59 -2.99 6.28
N LEU A 113 -22.04 -1.77 6.55
CA LEU A 113 -23.32 -1.51 7.18
C LEU A 113 -24.43 -1.63 6.13
N SER A 114 -25.57 -2.20 6.51
CA SER A 114 -26.72 -2.32 5.60
C SER A 114 -28.00 -1.87 6.29
N ALA A 115 -28.92 -1.31 5.52
CA ALA A 115 -30.21 -0.85 6.01
C ALA A 115 -31.29 -0.91 4.90
N ALA A 116 -32.55 -1.08 5.30
CA ALA A 116 -33.67 -1.07 4.38
C ALA A 116 -34.09 0.34 3.97
N THR A 117 -33.73 1.36 4.76
CA THR A 117 -34.05 2.76 4.49
C THR A 117 -32.81 3.64 4.64
N ILE A 118 -32.88 4.83 4.04
CA ILE A 118 -31.79 5.83 4.16
C ILE A 118 -31.69 6.32 5.59
N GLU A 119 -32.81 6.48 6.27
CA GLU A 119 -32.86 6.93 7.66
C GLU A 119 -32.15 5.94 8.60
N GLU A 120 -32.42 4.64 8.45
CA GLU A 120 -31.71 3.59 9.21
C GLU A 120 -30.22 3.56 8.88
N LEU A 121 -29.83 3.79 7.62
CA LEU A 121 -28.44 3.83 7.23
C LEU A 121 -27.76 5.04 7.85
N ALA A 122 -28.42 6.18 7.85
CA ALA A 122 -27.90 7.41 8.47
C ALA A 122 -27.68 7.23 9.99
N GLU A 123 -28.58 6.53 10.68
CA GLU A 123 -28.40 6.20 12.11
C GLU A 123 -27.13 5.33 12.32
N LYS A 124 -26.94 4.30 11.48
CA LYS A 124 -25.78 3.40 11.57
C LYS A 124 -24.44 4.07 11.24
N THR A 125 -24.44 5.01 10.31
CA THR A 125 -23.23 5.74 9.89
C THR A 125 -22.97 6.99 10.72
N GLY A 126 -23.93 7.46 11.47
CA GLY A 126 -23.90 8.76 12.18
C GLY A 126 -24.06 9.97 11.25
N CYS A 127 -24.45 9.74 9.99
CA CYS A 127 -24.80 10.82 9.06
C CYS A 127 -26.09 11.52 9.46
N LYS A 128 -26.27 12.75 9.01
CA LYS A 128 -27.55 13.47 9.17
C LYS A 128 -28.58 12.86 8.19
N PRO A 129 -29.71 12.32 8.67
CA PRO A 129 -30.66 11.59 7.82
C PRO A 129 -31.21 12.43 6.66
N GLU A 130 -31.57 13.68 6.92
CA GLU A 130 -32.10 14.57 5.89
C GLU A 130 -31.06 14.89 4.80
N THR A 131 -29.82 15.14 5.19
CA THR A 131 -28.73 15.43 4.24
C THR A 131 -28.38 14.20 3.39
N LEU A 132 -28.31 13.00 4.01
CA LEU A 132 -28.03 11.78 3.27
C LEU A 132 -29.16 11.47 2.28
N LYS A 133 -30.40 11.70 2.69
CA LYS A 133 -31.56 11.53 1.82
C LYS A 133 -31.52 12.48 0.62
N ASP A 134 -31.30 13.77 0.88
CA ASP A 134 -31.18 14.79 -0.18
C ASP A 134 -30.01 14.47 -1.13
N THR A 135 -28.92 13.92 -0.61
CA THR A 135 -27.77 13.49 -1.41
C THR A 135 -28.16 12.38 -2.39
N ILE A 136 -28.85 11.33 -1.92
CA ILE A 136 -29.24 10.19 -2.76
C ILE A 136 -30.33 10.61 -3.75
N GLU A 137 -31.33 11.39 -3.33
CA GLU A 137 -32.41 11.89 -4.22
C GLU A 137 -31.86 12.80 -5.31
N SER A 138 -30.93 13.69 -4.96
CA SER A 138 -30.25 14.56 -5.93
C SER A 138 -29.42 13.75 -6.92
N PHE A 139 -28.66 12.76 -6.42
CA PHE A 139 -27.89 11.87 -7.28
C PHE A 139 -28.78 11.09 -8.24
N ASN A 140 -29.93 10.56 -7.78
CA ASN A 140 -30.89 9.86 -8.63
C ASN A 140 -31.39 10.79 -9.74
N THR A 141 -31.74 12.03 -9.40
CA THR A 141 -32.17 13.03 -10.38
C THR A 141 -31.09 13.31 -11.42
N PHE A 142 -29.81 13.39 -11.00
CA PHE A 142 -28.69 13.60 -11.91
C PHE A 142 -28.46 12.37 -12.82
N ALA A 143 -28.52 11.18 -12.25
CA ALA A 143 -28.37 9.94 -13.01
C ALA A 143 -29.47 9.78 -14.08
N GLU A 144 -30.72 10.01 -13.73
CA GLU A 144 -31.85 9.95 -14.65
C GLU A 144 -31.80 11.07 -15.72
N GLY A 145 -31.34 12.26 -15.31
CA GLY A 145 -31.19 13.40 -16.20
C GLY A 145 -29.92 13.37 -17.07
N GLY A 146 -29.03 12.40 -16.84
CA GLY A 146 -27.79 12.23 -17.58
C GLY A 146 -26.75 13.36 -17.35
N LYS A 147 -26.85 14.08 -16.22
CA LYS A 147 -25.89 15.14 -15.89
C LYS A 147 -25.78 15.37 -14.39
N ASP A 148 -24.58 15.17 -13.87
CA ASP A 148 -24.23 15.54 -12.48
C ASP A 148 -23.85 17.02 -12.40
N TYR A 149 -24.74 17.81 -11.80
CA TYR A 149 -24.53 19.25 -11.65
C TYR A 149 -23.66 19.62 -10.44
N LYS A 150 -23.40 18.66 -9.54
CA LYS A 150 -22.65 18.90 -8.31
C LYS A 150 -21.17 18.58 -8.44
N HIS A 151 -20.84 17.43 -9.02
CA HIS A 151 -19.48 16.94 -9.12
C HIS A 151 -19.07 16.53 -10.53
N ASN A 152 -19.90 16.82 -11.54
CA ASN A 152 -19.60 16.61 -12.96
C ASN A 152 -19.22 15.14 -13.31
N ARG A 153 -19.80 14.16 -12.59
CA ARG A 153 -19.64 12.74 -12.92
C ARG A 153 -20.31 12.43 -14.26
N SER A 154 -19.62 11.70 -15.13
CA SER A 154 -20.16 11.32 -16.44
C SER A 154 -21.39 10.44 -16.30
N ALA A 155 -22.40 10.67 -17.15
CA ALA A 155 -23.62 9.88 -17.20
C ALA A 155 -23.36 8.39 -17.40
N ASP A 156 -22.32 8.02 -18.17
CA ASP A 156 -21.94 6.63 -18.43
C ASP A 156 -21.56 5.87 -17.16
N TYR A 157 -21.24 6.59 -16.09
CA TYR A 157 -20.83 6.05 -14.80
C TYR A 157 -21.86 6.25 -13.70
N MET A 158 -23.08 6.67 -14.04
CA MET A 158 -24.15 6.90 -13.09
C MET A 158 -25.33 5.97 -13.35
N ARG A 159 -25.95 5.51 -12.29
CA ARG A 159 -27.24 4.82 -12.28
C ARG A 159 -27.98 5.25 -11.01
N ALA A 160 -29.28 5.52 -11.13
CA ALA A 160 -30.11 5.80 -9.96
C ALA A 160 -30.14 4.60 -9.00
N PHE A 161 -30.22 4.87 -7.71
CA PHE A 161 -30.37 3.85 -6.67
C PHE A 161 -31.67 3.09 -6.85
N ASP A 162 -31.64 1.75 -6.69
CA ASP A 162 -32.79 0.88 -6.91
C ASP A 162 -33.82 0.87 -5.77
N GLY A 163 -33.51 1.50 -4.65
CA GLY A 163 -34.41 1.67 -3.51
C GLY A 163 -34.72 0.40 -2.70
N LYS A 164 -34.02 -0.71 -2.94
CA LYS A 164 -34.28 -1.98 -2.23
C LYS A 164 -33.57 -2.04 -0.87
N MET A 165 -32.25 -1.95 -0.90
CA MET A 165 -31.38 -1.93 0.26
C MET A 165 -30.27 -0.93 0.03
N TYR A 166 -29.75 -0.39 1.11
CA TYR A 166 -28.63 0.54 1.11
C TYR A 166 -27.48 -0.05 1.90
N TYR A 167 -26.28 0.13 1.40
CA TYR A 167 -25.05 -0.34 2.01
C TYR A 167 -24.10 0.84 2.19
N ALA A 168 -23.43 0.89 3.34
CA ALA A 168 -22.41 1.88 3.62
C ALA A 168 -21.10 1.18 4.00
N MET A 169 -20.09 1.39 3.21
CA MET A 169 -18.75 0.88 3.48
C MET A 169 -17.90 1.98 4.11
N PRO A 170 -17.40 1.80 5.33
CA PRO A 170 -16.46 2.71 5.94
C PRO A 170 -15.15 2.77 5.12
N MET A 171 -14.74 3.99 4.75
CA MET A 171 -13.55 4.24 3.93
C MET A 171 -12.55 5.10 4.69
N SER A 172 -11.28 4.96 4.34
CA SER A 172 -10.19 5.77 4.84
C SER A 172 -9.30 6.23 3.70
N GLY A 173 -8.79 7.44 3.79
CA GLY A 173 -7.71 7.88 2.91
C GLY A 173 -6.43 7.09 3.21
N LEU A 174 -5.73 6.68 2.18
CA LEU A 174 -4.41 6.04 2.29
C LEU A 174 -3.32 6.99 1.81
N MET A 175 -2.15 6.84 2.37
CA MET A 175 -0.94 7.50 1.89
C MET A 175 -0.01 6.43 1.33
N LEU A 176 0.23 6.47 0.03
CA LEU A 176 1.15 5.55 -0.65
C LEU A 176 2.59 6.01 -0.49
N ASN A 177 2.84 7.30 -0.71
CA ASN A 177 4.16 7.89 -0.59
C ASN A 177 4.08 9.40 -0.34
N THR A 178 5.23 10.01 -0.08
CA THR A 178 5.39 11.46 0.07
C THR A 178 6.47 11.96 -0.86
N GLN A 179 6.23 13.09 -1.53
CA GLN A 179 7.15 13.65 -2.52
C GLN A 179 8.13 14.68 -1.92
N GLY A 180 7.85 15.14 -0.71
CA GLY A 180 8.63 16.19 -0.05
C GLY A 180 9.89 15.67 0.63
N GLY A 181 10.85 16.58 0.79
CA GLY A 181 12.12 16.27 1.46
C GLY A 181 13.11 17.41 1.37
N PRO A 182 14.40 17.16 1.58
CA PRO A 182 15.43 18.17 1.48
C PRO A 182 15.56 18.63 0.03
N ARG A 183 15.55 19.96 -0.14
CA ARG A 183 15.79 20.58 -1.44
C ARG A 183 17.22 20.27 -1.89
N ARG A 184 17.38 19.93 -3.16
CA ARG A 184 18.68 19.63 -3.78
C ARG A 184 18.85 20.36 -5.10
N ASN A 185 20.11 20.48 -5.51
CA ASN A 185 20.47 20.95 -6.85
C ASN A 185 20.68 19.77 -7.84
N GLU A 186 21.09 20.10 -9.05
CA GLU A 186 21.39 19.15 -10.12
C GLU A 186 22.55 18.20 -9.83
N ASN A 187 23.40 18.54 -8.84
CA ASN A 187 24.50 17.69 -8.36
C ASN A 187 24.09 16.78 -7.20
N ALA A 188 22.79 16.71 -6.90
CA ALA A 188 22.22 16.00 -5.75
C ALA A 188 22.66 16.56 -4.38
N GLU A 189 23.27 17.72 -4.32
CA GLU A 189 23.69 18.36 -3.08
C GLU A 189 22.47 18.96 -2.38
N VAL A 190 22.31 18.69 -1.09
CA VAL A 190 21.27 19.29 -0.28
C VAL A 190 21.58 20.76 -0.03
N LEU A 191 20.58 21.62 -0.21
CA LEU A 191 20.71 23.05 -0.05
C LEU A 191 20.26 23.52 1.34
N ASP A 192 20.92 24.55 1.86
CA ASP A 192 20.44 25.29 3.03
C ASP A 192 19.32 26.28 2.65
N THR A 193 18.74 26.97 3.62
CA THR A 193 17.67 27.97 3.41
C THR A 193 18.11 29.21 2.63
N ASN A 194 19.39 29.39 2.39
CA ASN A 194 19.96 30.48 1.56
C ASN A 194 20.25 29.99 0.13
N GLY A 195 20.03 28.69 -0.15
CA GLY A 195 20.30 28.07 -1.43
C GLY A 195 21.75 27.61 -1.63
N ASN A 196 22.56 27.58 -0.59
CA ASN A 196 23.93 27.08 -0.68
C ASN A 196 23.98 25.55 -0.41
N PRO A 197 24.85 24.80 -1.12
CA PRO A 197 25.06 23.39 -0.81
C PRO A 197 25.59 23.19 0.61
N ILE A 198 24.97 22.28 1.35
CA ILE A 198 25.47 21.82 2.63
C ILE A 198 26.62 20.84 2.36
N PRO A 199 27.83 21.11 2.82
CA PRO A 199 29.00 20.31 2.49
C PRO A 199 28.79 18.81 2.80
N HIS A 200 29.09 17.95 1.83
CA HIS A 200 29.07 16.48 1.95
C HIS A 200 27.67 15.88 2.24
N LEU A 201 26.60 16.63 2.07
CA LEU A 201 25.24 16.14 2.24
C LEU A 201 24.55 16.04 0.87
N TYR A 202 24.12 14.82 0.53
CA TYR A 202 23.48 14.50 -0.73
C TYR A 202 22.10 13.88 -0.48
N SER A 203 21.21 14.05 -1.43
CA SER A 203 19.87 13.47 -1.40
C SER A 203 19.50 12.92 -2.77
N ALA A 204 18.91 11.75 -2.79
CA ALA A 204 18.44 11.08 -4.01
C ALA A 204 17.09 10.42 -3.78
N GLY A 205 16.35 10.19 -4.86
CA GLY A 205 15.12 9.46 -4.86
C GLY A 205 13.89 10.33 -4.58
N GLU A 206 12.81 9.67 -4.26
CA GLU A 206 11.47 10.22 -4.10
C GLU A 206 11.41 11.43 -3.16
N MET A 207 12.14 11.39 -2.06
CA MET A 207 12.24 12.51 -1.13
C MET A 207 12.80 13.79 -1.75
N GLY A 208 13.26 13.75 -2.97
CA GLY A 208 13.75 14.90 -3.72
C GLY A 208 12.65 15.72 -4.37
N GLY A 209 11.52 15.12 -4.65
CA GLY A 209 10.31 15.78 -5.10
C GLY A 209 10.40 16.60 -6.38
N ILE A 210 11.26 16.29 -7.36
CA ILE A 210 11.35 17.06 -8.62
C ILE A 210 10.03 17.03 -9.38
N THR A 211 9.32 15.91 -9.32
CA THR A 211 8.03 15.73 -9.99
C THR A 211 6.85 15.95 -9.05
N SER A 212 7.05 16.64 -7.95
CA SER A 212 6.18 16.72 -6.80
C SER A 212 4.74 17.15 -7.06
N CYS A 213 4.50 18.11 -7.93
CA CYS A 213 3.13 18.61 -8.16
C CYS A 213 2.30 17.68 -9.05
N MET A 214 2.92 16.74 -9.70
CA MET A 214 2.25 15.79 -10.60
C MET A 214 3.10 14.54 -10.76
N TYR A 215 3.01 13.63 -9.82
CA TYR A 215 3.65 12.34 -9.96
C TYR A 215 3.24 11.68 -11.29
N GLN A 216 4.24 11.27 -12.04
CA GLN A 216 4.05 10.50 -13.27
C GLN A 216 4.55 9.09 -13.00
N GLY A 217 3.78 8.07 -13.31
CA GLY A 217 4.15 6.68 -13.04
C GLY A 217 5.61 6.38 -13.40
N GLY A 218 6.39 5.91 -12.40
CA GLY A 218 7.81 5.59 -12.55
C GLY A 218 8.79 6.74 -12.28
N THR A 219 8.35 7.98 -12.09
CA THR A 219 9.28 9.11 -11.86
C THR A 219 10.03 9.02 -10.54
N ASN A 220 9.42 8.49 -9.48
CA ASN A 220 10.12 8.25 -8.22
C ASN A 220 11.29 7.27 -8.40
N ILE A 221 11.09 6.20 -9.17
CA ILE A 221 12.14 5.23 -9.50
C ILE A 221 13.21 5.89 -10.36
N ALA A 222 12.81 6.72 -11.34
CA ALA A 222 13.76 7.47 -12.16
C ALA A 222 14.61 8.41 -11.31
N GLU A 223 14.03 9.13 -10.35
CA GLU A 223 14.78 9.95 -9.41
C GLU A 223 15.75 9.12 -8.55
N CYS A 224 15.35 7.93 -8.11
CA CYS A 224 16.24 7.03 -7.38
C CYS A 224 17.47 6.64 -8.21
N ILE A 225 17.28 6.28 -9.48
CA ILE A 225 18.35 5.84 -10.38
C ILE A 225 19.27 7.01 -10.75
N ILE A 226 18.68 8.09 -11.28
CA ILE A 226 19.45 9.23 -11.81
C ILE A 226 20.19 9.96 -10.69
N PHE A 227 19.46 10.38 -9.67
CA PHE A 227 20.08 11.12 -8.56
C PHE A 227 20.89 10.24 -7.62
N GLY A 228 20.61 8.94 -7.57
CA GLY A 228 21.45 7.96 -6.88
C GLY A 228 22.83 7.86 -7.49
N GLU A 229 22.92 7.81 -8.83
CA GLU A 229 24.18 7.82 -9.56
C GLU A 229 24.95 9.14 -9.36
N ILE A 230 24.26 10.27 -9.52
CA ILE A 230 24.85 11.61 -9.34
C ILE A 230 25.34 11.78 -7.90
N ALA A 231 24.51 11.47 -6.90
CA ALA A 231 24.87 11.57 -5.48
C ALA A 231 26.05 10.66 -5.14
N GLY A 232 26.03 9.41 -5.60
CA GLY A 232 27.10 8.44 -5.38
C GLY A 232 28.42 8.89 -6.00
N THR A 233 28.39 9.36 -7.23
CA THR A 233 29.57 9.91 -7.93
C THR A 233 30.14 11.11 -7.20
N ASN A 234 29.31 12.07 -6.83
CA ASN A 234 29.75 13.27 -6.14
C ASN A 234 30.18 12.96 -4.70
N ALA A 235 29.54 12.03 -4.03
CA ALA A 235 29.93 11.60 -2.69
C ALA A 235 31.31 10.88 -2.67
N ALA A 236 31.62 10.14 -3.73
CA ALA A 236 32.92 9.43 -3.87
C ALA A 236 34.05 10.31 -4.36
N ALA A 237 33.76 11.48 -4.92
CA ALA A 237 34.81 12.41 -5.38
C ALA A 237 35.70 12.88 -4.22
N ALA A 238 36.98 13.18 -4.54
CA ALA A 238 37.90 13.72 -3.54
C ALA A 238 37.40 15.05 -2.97
N LYS A 239 37.43 15.18 -1.67
CA LYS A 239 36.95 16.33 -0.91
C LYS A 239 38.00 16.78 0.10
N ASP A 240 37.86 18.03 0.54
CA ASP A 240 38.61 18.52 1.69
C ASP A 240 38.35 17.65 2.92
N ALA A 241 39.42 17.41 3.72
CA ALA A 241 39.29 16.58 4.90
C ALA A 241 38.23 17.17 5.85
N LEU A 242 37.19 16.38 6.12
CA LEU A 242 36.32 16.69 7.25
C LEU A 242 37.09 16.54 8.56
N PRO A 243 36.82 17.37 9.57
CA PRO A 243 37.31 17.09 10.91
C PRO A 243 36.89 15.68 11.31
N ALA A 244 37.81 14.91 11.90
CA ALA A 244 37.55 13.53 12.26
C ALA A 244 36.21 13.40 12.98
N TYR A 245 35.27 12.72 12.35
CA TYR A 245 34.01 12.39 12.97
C TYR A 245 34.33 11.33 14.03
N ALA A 246 34.17 11.67 15.30
CA ALA A 246 34.18 10.66 16.34
C ALA A 246 33.06 9.68 15.99
N ALA A 247 33.44 8.47 15.58
CA ALA A 247 32.47 7.42 15.34
C ALA A 247 31.59 7.31 16.60
N ARG A 248 30.30 7.59 16.49
CA ARG A 248 29.39 7.22 17.56
C ARG A 248 29.61 5.73 17.78
N GLU A 249 29.85 5.35 19.05
CA GLU A 249 29.69 3.96 19.42
C GLU A 249 28.41 3.46 18.76
N GLN A 250 28.54 2.44 17.94
CA GLN A 250 27.37 1.77 17.43
C GLN A 250 26.66 1.21 18.66
N VAL A 251 25.68 1.94 19.15
CA VAL A 251 24.65 1.32 19.98
C VAL A 251 24.07 0.27 19.05
N GLU A 252 24.29 -1.01 19.37
CA GLU A 252 23.53 -2.08 18.76
C GLU A 252 22.08 -1.66 18.89
N SER A 253 21.52 -1.16 17.79
CA SER A 253 20.10 -0.95 17.72
C SER A 253 19.51 -2.33 17.91
N ALA A 254 18.75 -2.50 19.00
CA ALA A 254 17.85 -3.63 19.09
C ALA A 254 17.17 -3.76 17.72
N PRO A 255 17.08 -4.96 17.14
CA PRO A 255 16.41 -5.13 15.87
C PRO A 255 15.11 -4.36 15.94
N ILE A 256 14.87 -3.47 14.99
CA ILE A 256 13.58 -2.82 14.84
C ILE A 256 12.66 -3.98 14.49
N THR A 257 12.05 -4.56 15.49
CA THR A 257 10.84 -5.34 15.32
C THR A 257 9.84 -4.30 14.85
N LEU A 258 9.69 -4.16 13.54
CA LEU A 258 8.47 -3.61 13.00
C LEU A 258 7.39 -4.46 13.65
N GLY A 259 6.61 -3.87 14.54
CA GLY A 259 5.59 -4.57 15.29
C GLY A 259 4.47 -5.00 14.36
N MET A 260 4.75 -5.99 13.55
CA MET A 260 3.79 -6.91 12.97
C MET A 260 3.84 -8.16 13.83
N ASP A 261 3.36 -8.02 15.05
CA ASP A 261 2.86 -9.15 15.81
C ASP A 261 1.52 -9.53 15.15
N THR A 262 1.64 -10.18 13.99
CA THR A 262 0.52 -10.94 13.45
C THR A 262 0.49 -12.28 14.18
N ASP A 263 0.11 -12.25 15.45
CA ASP A 263 -0.47 -13.41 16.09
C ASP A 263 -1.88 -13.61 15.49
N LEU A 264 -1.91 -14.05 14.25
CA LEU A 264 -3.11 -14.62 13.64
C LEU A 264 -3.24 -16.02 14.21
N GLY A 265 -3.94 -16.07 15.35
CA GLY A 265 -4.18 -17.18 16.19
C GLY A 265 -4.36 -18.53 15.48
N GLY A 266 -3.62 -19.50 16.00
CA GLY A 266 -3.71 -20.92 15.73
C GLY A 266 -2.42 -21.44 15.12
N GLU A 267 -1.63 -22.17 15.92
CA GLU A 267 -0.60 -23.06 15.38
C GLU A 267 -1.28 -24.03 14.39
N ALA A 268 -1.13 -23.76 13.11
CA ALA A 268 -1.49 -24.74 12.10
C ALA A 268 -0.58 -25.94 12.30
N THR A 269 -1.12 -27.03 12.79
CA THR A 269 -0.38 -28.29 12.92
C THR A 269 -0.36 -28.97 11.56
N TYR A 270 0.82 -28.94 10.92
CA TYR A 270 1.02 -29.66 9.67
C TYR A 270 1.40 -31.12 9.94
N GLU A 271 0.76 -32.04 9.22
CA GLU A 271 1.17 -33.46 9.28
C GLU A 271 2.56 -33.59 8.68
N VAL A 272 3.46 -34.22 9.42
CA VAL A 272 4.83 -34.56 8.99
C VAL A 272 5.04 -36.06 8.97
N GLY A 273 5.62 -36.55 7.89
CA GLY A 273 6.05 -37.96 7.77
C GLY A 273 7.44 -38.18 8.38
N GLU A 274 7.95 -39.40 8.23
CA GLU A 274 9.30 -39.75 8.65
C GLU A 274 10.34 -38.90 7.88
N ASN A 275 11.30 -38.31 8.60
CA ASN A 275 12.35 -37.43 8.07
C ASN A 275 11.80 -36.12 7.42
N GLN A 276 10.62 -35.69 7.80
CA GLN A 276 10.04 -34.43 7.37
C GLN A 276 9.98 -33.44 8.53
N TYR A 277 10.31 -32.19 8.24
CA TYR A 277 10.38 -31.12 9.22
C TYR A 277 9.71 -29.88 8.64
N VAL A 278 8.99 -29.14 9.47
CA VAL A 278 8.33 -27.91 9.07
C VAL A 278 9.10 -26.71 9.58
N GLY A 279 9.33 -25.76 8.72
CA GLY A 279 9.89 -24.46 9.06
C GLY A 279 9.06 -23.34 8.47
N SER A 280 9.03 -22.20 9.15
CA SER A 280 8.33 -21.02 8.67
C SER A 280 9.18 -19.79 8.83
N ALA A 281 8.95 -18.79 7.98
CA ALA A 281 9.55 -17.49 8.09
C ALA A 281 8.65 -16.43 7.47
N GLN A 282 8.77 -15.20 7.95
CA GLN A 282 8.00 -14.07 7.45
C GLN A 282 8.42 -13.70 6.03
N GLY A 283 7.47 -13.75 5.09
CA GLY A 283 7.58 -13.24 3.75
C GLY A 283 7.10 -11.79 3.62
N MET A 284 6.77 -11.38 2.40
CA MET A 284 6.29 -10.01 2.13
C MET A 284 4.85 -9.80 2.60
N MET A 285 3.97 -10.75 2.32
CA MET A 285 2.53 -10.63 2.59
C MET A 285 2.05 -11.54 3.74
N GLY A 286 2.90 -12.41 4.26
CA GLY A 286 2.57 -13.34 5.33
C GLY A 286 3.66 -14.36 5.54
N ASN A 287 3.39 -15.39 6.33
CA ASN A 287 4.35 -16.46 6.55
C ASN A 287 4.48 -17.36 5.31
N VAL A 288 5.72 -17.72 5.01
CA VAL A 288 6.04 -18.79 4.08
C VAL A 288 6.36 -20.02 4.92
N VAL A 289 5.56 -21.07 4.79
CA VAL A 289 5.71 -22.32 5.53
C VAL A 289 6.17 -23.41 4.59
N THR A 290 7.23 -24.10 4.95
CA THR A 290 7.81 -25.17 4.13
C THR A 290 7.87 -26.48 4.90
N ARG A 291 7.63 -27.59 4.21
CA ARG A 291 7.94 -28.94 4.65
C ARG A 291 9.22 -29.40 3.94
N VAL A 292 10.24 -29.71 4.69
CA VAL A 292 11.53 -30.17 4.18
C VAL A 292 11.70 -31.66 4.49
N THR A 293 11.94 -32.44 3.47
CA THR A 293 12.35 -33.87 3.63
C THR A 293 13.86 -33.90 3.66
N VAL A 294 14.42 -34.51 4.70
CA VAL A 294 15.89 -34.70 4.87
C VAL A 294 16.26 -36.14 4.72
N GLN A 295 17.25 -36.43 3.88
CA GLN A 295 17.80 -37.76 3.69
C GLN A 295 19.33 -37.68 3.69
N ASP A 296 19.97 -38.55 4.44
CA ASP A 296 21.43 -38.58 4.59
C ASP A 296 22.05 -37.22 4.99
N GLY A 297 21.32 -36.46 5.83
CA GLY A 297 21.72 -35.14 6.30
C GLY A 297 21.60 -34.01 5.27
N LYS A 298 20.91 -34.25 4.15
CA LYS A 298 20.72 -33.29 3.07
C LYS A 298 19.24 -33.08 2.79
N VAL A 299 18.91 -31.91 2.30
CA VAL A 299 17.58 -31.60 1.77
C VAL A 299 17.30 -32.49 0.56
N ALA A 300 16.33 -33.36 0.66
CA ALA A 300 15.88 -34.24 -0.41
C ALA A 300 14.68 -33.66 -1.18
N ALA A 301 13.81 -32.93 -0.48
CA ALA A 301 12.70 -32.20 -1.10
C ALA A 301 12.27 -31.01 -0.23
N VAL A 302 11.73 -29.98 -0.85
CA VAL A 302 11.08 -28.84 -0.21
C VAL A 302 9.71 -28.66 -0.83
N GLU A 303 8.68 -28.63 0.01
CA GLU A 303 7.31 -28.33 -0.36
C GLU A 303 6.86 -27.07 0.37
N VAL A 304 6.26 -26.14 -0.33
CA VAL A 304 5.66 -24.95 0.29
C VAL A 304 4.23 -25.31 0.67
N LEU A 305 3.95 -25.28 1.97
CA LEU A 305 2.65 -25.65 2.54
C LEU A 305 1.70 -24.45 2.59
N GLU A 306 2.24 -23.27 2.88
CA GLU A 306 1.47 -22.05 3.02
C GLU A 306 2.29 -20.86 2.52
N GLN A 307 1.63 -19.96 1.83
CA GLN A 307 2.18 -18.69 1.40
C GLN A 307 1.04 -17.75 0.95
N THR A 308 1.23 -16.46 1.11
CA THR A 308 0.31 -15.40 0.66
C THR A 308 1.04 -14.35 -0.18
N GLU A 309 2.12 -14.76 -0.82
CA GLU A 309 3.00 -13.86 -1.57
C GLU A 309 2.34 -13.30 -2.83
N THR A 310 2.81 -12.13 -3.25
CA THR A 310 2.26 -11.41 -4.41
C THR A 310 2.36 -12.25 -5.69
N GLU A 311 1.23 -12.46 -6.35
CA GLU A 311 1.15 -13.20 -7.62
C GLU A 311 2.01 -12.56 -8.70
N GLY A 312 2.78 -13.37 -9.44
CA GLY A 312 3.67 -12.91 -10.49
C GLY A 312 4.95 -12.19 -10.01
N ILE A 313 5.13 -12.02 -8.69
CA ILE A 313 6.33 -11.44 -8.10
C ILE A 313 6.90 -12.44 -7.08
N GLY A 314 6.34 -12.49 -5.88
CA GLY A 314 6.79 -13.41 -4.83
C GLY A 314 6.57 -14.88 -5.22
N THR A 315 5.47 -15.18 -5.90
CA THR A 315 5.19 -16.53 -6.41
C THR A 315 6.23 -17.06 -7.39
N LEU A 316 7.03 -16.21 -8.03
CA LEU A 316 8.18 -16.68 -8.83
C LEU A 316 9.22 -17.37 -7.95
N ALA A 317 9.55 -16.79 -6.79
CA ALA A 317 10.47 -17.41 -5.84
C ALA A 317 9.89 -18.69 -5.24
N ILE A 318 8.60 -18.71 -4.92
CA ILE A 318 7.87 -19.88 -4.43
C ILE A 318 7.97 -21.05 -5.40
N ASN A 319 7.91 -20.81 -6.69
CA ASN A 319 7.93 -21.84 -7.72
C ASN A 319 9.36 -22.29 -8.09
N GLU A 320 10.34 -21.38 -8.05
CA GLU A 320 11.67 -21.67 -8.56
C GLU A 320 12.66 -22.17 -7.51
N LEU A 321 12.60 -21.65 -6.26
CA LEU A 321 13.63 -21.91 -5.27
C LEU A 321 13.56 -23.26 -4.59
N PRO A 322 12.38 -23.87 -4.31
CA PRO A 322 12.31 -25.13 -3.60
C PRO A 322 13.19 -26.23 -4.21
N GLY A 323 13.22 -26.32 -5.53
CA GLY A 323 14.07 -27.28 -6.25
C GLY A 323 15.57 -27.01 -6.14
N LYS A 324 15.96 -25.74 -5.93
CA LYS A 324 17.37 -25.33 -5.84
C LYS A 324 18.00 -25.64 -4.47
N PHE A 325 17.18 -25.86 -3.45
CA PHE A 325 17.66 -26.26 -2.12
C PHE A 325 17.98 -27.75 -2.01
N VAL A 326 17.54 -28.56 -2.97
CA VAL A 326 17.80 -30.00 -2.95
C VAL A 326 19.29 -30.26 -3.05
N GLY A 327 19.79 -31.05 -2.10
CA GLY A 327 21.21 -31.38 -1.96
C GLY A 327 21.96 -30.54 -0.94
N CYS A 328 21.41 -29.39 -0.49
CA CYS A 328 22.00 -28.57 0.57
C CYS A 328 22.00 -29.32 1.91
N ALA A 329 23.12 -29.24 2.63
CA ALA A 329 23.30 -29.87 3.94
C ALA A 329 23.48 -28.85 5.08
N THR A 330 23.80 -27.61 4.76
CA THR A 330 24.11 -26.57 5.75
C THR A 330 23.33 -25.27 5.47
N ALA A 331 23.25 -24.42 6.47
CA ALA A 331 22.63 -23.10 6.34
C ALA A 331 23.37 -22.23 5.31
N GLU A 332 24.70 -22.32 5.28
CA GLU A 332 25.55 -21.57 4.34
C GLU A 332 25.30 -21.97 2.89
N GLU A 333 25.06 -23.28 2.64
CA GLU A 333 24.71 -23.76 1.30
C GLU A 333 23.34 -23.27 0.86
N ILE A 334 22.36 -23.19 1.79
CA ILE A 334 21.04 -22.62 1.52
C ILE A 334 21.15 -21.12 1.23
N ASP A 335 21.95 -20.40 2.01
CA ASP A 335 22.17 -18.96 1.81
C ASP A 335 22.87 -18.64 0.48
N ALA A 336 23.74 -19.54 0.01
CA ALA A 336 24.45 -19.42 -1.26
C ALA A 336 23.56 -19.60 -2.50
N VAL A 337 22.32 -20.08 -2.35
CA VAL A 337 21.36 -20.17 -3.48
C VAL A 337 20.96 -18.76 -3.90
N ASP A 338 21.07 -18.45 -5.19
CA ASP A 338 20.71 -17.16 -5.74
C ASP A 338 19.21 -16.85 -5.53
N SER A 339 18.94 -15.63 -5.05
CA SER A 339 17.57 -15.14 -4.94
C SER A 339 16.96 -14.84 -6.31
N VAL A 340 15.66 -14.97 -6.43
CA VAL A 340 14.93 -14.61 -7.65
C VAL A 340 14.85 -13.08 -7.76
N SER A 341 15.26 -12.55 -8.90
CA SER A 341 15.24 -11.11 -9.16
C SER A 341 13.82 -10.54 -9.03
N GLY A 342 13.69 -9.46 -8.29
CA GLY A 342 12.40 -8.83 -7.99
C GLY A 342 11.63 -9.46 -6.84
N ALA A 343 12.01 -10.68 -6.36
CA ALA A 343 11.36 -11.40 -5.27
C ALA A 343 12.29 -11.65 -4.07
N THR A 344 13.14 -10.70 -3.74
CA THR A 344 14.21 -10.86 -2.72
C THR A 344 13.66 -11.19 -1.33
N ILE A 345 12.57 -10.54 -0.91
CA ILE A 345 11.96 -10.78 0.42
C ILE A 345 11.44 -12.19 0.52
N THR A 346 10.66 -12.65 -0.47
CA THR A 346 10.14 -14.02 -0.53
C THR A 346 11.25 -15.04 -0.65
N SER A 347 12.31 -14.75 -1.43
CA SER A 347 13.49 -15.62 -1.54
C SER A 347 14.17 -15.80 -0.19
N ASN A 348 14.33 -14.75 0.58
CA ASN A 348 14.92 -14.80 1.91
C ASN A 348 14.01 -15.57 2.89
N ALA A 349 12.70 -15.34 2.85
CA ALA A 349 11.73 -16.07 3.66
C ALA A 349 11.81 -17.59 3.40
N LEU A 350 11.89 -18.01 2.14
CA LEU A 350 12.08 -19.42 1.78
C LEU A 350 13.39 -19.99 2.35
N LYS A 351 14.50 -19.26 2.23
CA LYS A 351 15.79 -19.68 2.80
C LYS A 351 15.68 -19.87 4.31
N GLU A 352 15.12 -18.90 5.03
CA GLU A 352 14.96 -18.96 6.48
C GLU A 352 14.02 -20.13 6.89
N ALA A 353 12.90 -20.30 6.20
CA ALA A 353 11.98 -21.41 6.46
C ALA A 353 12.66 -22.79 6.26
N VAL A 354 13.43 -22.95 5.17
CA VAL A 354 14.17 -24.20 4.91
C VAL A 354 15.27 -24.42 5.94
N LYS A 355 16.01 -23.38 6.35
CA LYS A 355 17.02 -23.46 7.42
C LYS A 355 16.40 -23.87 8.75
N ALA A 356 15.26 -23.27 9.11
CA ALA A 356 14.52 -23.59 10.33
C ALA A 356 14.04 -25.06 10.35
N ALA A 357 13.61 -25.59 9.22
CA ALA A 357 13.24 -26.99 9.09
C ALA A 357 14.48 -27.91 9.17
N LEU A 358 15.56 -27.62 8.42
CA LEU A 358 16.79 -28.41 8.41
C LEU A 358 17.46 -28.48 9.79
N ALA A 359 17.37 -27.43 10.59
CA ALA A 359 17.90 -27.39 11.94
C ALA A 359 17.24 -28.41 12.90
N GLN A 360 16.03 -28.84 12.62
CA GLN A 360 15.30 -29.85 13.40
C GLN A 360 15.74 -31.29 13.08
N ALA A 361 16.41 -31.50 11.94
CA ALA A 361 16.85 -32.80 11.47
C ALA A 361 18.14 -33.29 12.14
N LYS A 362 18.66 -32.58 13.12
CA LYS A 362 19.95 -32.87 13.81
C LYS A 362 19.76 -33.68 15.07
#